data_ec1eb4700589aefe464bb1504637b6d4
#
_entry.id   ec1eb4700589aefe464bb1504637b6d4
#
_cell.length_a   1.000
_cell.length_b   1.000
_cell.length_c   1.000
_cell.angle_alpha   90.00
_cell.angle_beta   90.00
_cell.angle_gamma   90.00
#
_symmetry.space_group_name_H-M   'P 1'
#
loop_
_entity.id
_entity.type
_entity.pdbx_description
1 polymer ?
#
loop_
_entity_poly.entity_id
_entity_poly.type
_entity_poly.pdbx_seq_one_letter_code
_entity_poly.pdbx_strand_id
1 'polypeptide(L)'
;MDFETLKTSSSNFDKLTKALEKNLNPEDQANKNKYQDDRFWKPEMDKTGNGYAVIRFLPASNGEEMPWQRVWSHAFQDKGGWYIENSLTTLNQKDPVSEENTRLWNSGVDSDKEIARKRKRKLSYYSNIFVVS
;
A
#
# COMPACT_ATOMS: atom_id res chain seq x y z
N MET A 1 -23.71 29.53 -1.24
CA MET A 1 -22.26 29.65 -1.04
C MET A 1 -21.96 31.12 -0.79
N ASP A 2 -21.46 31.43 0.38
CA ASP A 2 -21.22 32.80 0.81
C ASP A 2 -19.89 33.32 0.22
N PHE A 3 -19.80 34.62 -0.05
CA PHE A 3 -18.62 35.28 -0.63
C PHE A 3 -17.36 35.13 0.25
N GLU A 4 -17.53 35.05 1.56
CA GLU A 4 -16.45 34.80 2.53
C GLU A 4 -15.89 33.38 2.39
N THR A 5 -16.72 32.40 2.05
CA THR A 5 -16.29 31.03 1.80
C THR A 5 -15.45 30.93 0.50
N LEU A 6 -15.78 31.74 -0.50
CA LEU A 6 -15.00 31.84 -1.74
C LEU A 6 -13.63 32.50 -1.53
N LYS A 7 -13.53 33.49 -0.65
CA LYS A 7 -12.27 34.12 -0.27
C LYS A 7 -11.35 33.15 0.50
N THR A 8 -11.90 32.34 1.39
CA THR A 8 -11.15 31.33 2.14
C THR A 8 -10.66 30.22 1.20
N SER A 9 -11.46 29.87 0.20
CA SER A 9 -11.10 28.91 -0.85
C SER A 9 -9.92 29.42 -1.72
N SER A 10 -9.87 30.73 -2.02
CA SER A 10 -8.77 31.35 -2.77
C SER A 10 -7.43 31.32 -2.00
N SER A 11 -7.46 31.52 -0.68
CA SER A 11 -6.25 31.41 0.16
C SER A 11 -5.70 29.98 0.25
N ASN A 12 -6.57 28.98 0.08
CA ASN A 12 -6.16 27.57 0.00
C ASN A 12 -5.48 27.22 -1.33
N PHE A 13 -5.77 27.99 -2.40
CA PHE A 13 -5.12 27.79 -3.70
C PHE A 13 -3.62 28.15 -3.65
N ASP A 14 -3.27 29.25 -2.97
CA ASP A 14 -1.86 29.62 -2.77
C ASP A 14 -1.08 28.59 -1.97
N LYS A 15 -1.72 27.98 -0.95
CA LYS A 15 -1.14 26.87 -0.19
C LYS A 15 -0.94 25.62 -1.05
N LEU A 16 -1.90 25.33 -1.91
CA LEU A 16 -1.81 24.23 -2.89
C LEU A 16 -0.70 24.44 -3.90
N THR A 17 -0.55 25.68 -4.42
CA THR A 17 0.50 26.04 -5.38
C THR A 17 1.87 25.90 -4.74
N LYS A 18 2.05 26.39 -3.50
CA LYS A 18 3.31 26.23 -2.74
C LYS A 18 3.62 24.77 -2.41
N ALA A 19 2.59 23.98 -2.12
CA ALA A 19 2.75 22.54 -1.88
C ALA A 19 3.15 21.81 -3.17
N LEU A 20 2.60 22.21 -4.32
CA LEU A 20 2.97 21.68 -5.63
C LEU A 20 4.41 22.07 -6.02
N GLU A 21 4.81 23.31 -5.81
CA GLU A 21 6.18 23.78 -6.06
C GLU A 21 7.20 23.03 -5.19
N LYS A 22 6.86 22.77 -3.93
CA LYS A 22 7.68 21.97 -3.02
C LYS A 22 7.80 20.51 -3.48
N ASN A 23 6.75 19.97 -4.08
CA ASN A 23 6.75 18.61 -4.63
C ASN A 23 7.47 18.50 -6.00
N LEU A 24 7.69 19.64 -6.68
CA LEU A 24 8.41 19.70 -7.94
C LEU A 24 9.91 19.88 -7.77
N ASN A 25 10.40 20.09 -6.55
CA ASN A 25 11.83 20.23 -6.27
C ASN A 25 12.54 18.88 -6.47
N PRO A 26 13.50 18.79 -7.42
CA PRO A 26 14.17 17.52 -7.75
C PRO A 26 14.93 16.90 -6.58
N GLU A 27 15.38 17.72 -5.63
CA GLU A 27 16.13 17.25 -4.45
C GLU A 27 15.24 16.55 -3.43
N ASP A 28 13.97 16.96 -3.31
CA ASP A 28 12.98 16.27 -2.45
C ASP A 28 12.45 14.97 -3.07
N GLN A 29 12.53 14.85 -4.41
CA GLN A 29 12.13 13.62 -5.11
C GLN A 29 13.17 12.51 -5.01
N ALA A 30 14.45 12.84 -4.86
CA ALA A 30 15.51 11.84 -4.74
C ALA A 30 15.44 11.03 -3.43
N ASN A 31 14.78 11.56 -2.40
CA ASN A 31 14.61 10.92 -1.09
C ASN A 31 13.23 10.30 -0.85
N LYS A 32 12.26 10.51 -1.73
CA LYS A 32 11.00 9.74 -1.68
C LYS A 32 11.30 8.34 -2.17
N ASN A 33 11.24 7.40 -1.25
CA ASN A 33 11.34 5.98 -1.53
C ASN A 33 10.42 5.66 -2.72
N LYS A 34 10.98 5.27 -3.86
CA LYS A 34 10.28 4.99 -5.14
C LYS A 34 9.08 4.03 -4.98
N TYR A 35 9.04 3.33 -3.87
CA TYR A 35 8.04 2.33 -3.53
C TYR A 35 7.07 2.76 -2.41
N GLN A 36 7.19 4.00 -1.92
CA GLN A 36 6.28 4.51 -0.90
C GLN A 36 4.99 5.00 -1.55
N ASP A 37 3.88 4.40 -1.16
CA ASP A 37 2.54 4.81 -1.57
C ASP A 37 1.91 5.64 -0.46
N ASP A 38 1.71 6.94 -0.70
CA ASP A 38 1.16 7.88 0.27
C ASP A 38 -0.33 7.63 0.61
N ARG A 39 -0.99 6.76 -0.15
CA ARG A 39 -2.37 6.33 0.16
C ARG A 39 -2.43 5.42 1.39
N PHE A 40 -1.32 4.77 1.72
CA PHE A 40 -1.22 3.93 2.92
C PHE A 40 -0.79 4.77 4.11
N TRP A 41 -1.74 5.02 5.00
CA TRP A 41 -1.46 5.72 6.23
C TRP A 41 -0.73 4.83 7.24
N LYS A 42 0.23 5.43 7.91
CA LYS A 42 0.93 4.81 9.04
C LYS A 42 0.98 5.82 10.20
N PRO A 43 0.84 5.36 11.44
CA PRO A 43 1.00 6.24 12.58
C PRO A 43 2.45 6.73 12.68
N GLU A 44 2.63 7.95 13.16
CA GLU A 44 3.95 8.43 13.55
C GLU A 44 4.41 7.69 14.78
N MET A 45 5.64 7.20 14.74
CA MET A 45 6.24 6.45 15.85
C MET A 45 7.38 7.24 16.48
N ASP A 46 7.52 7.12 17.79
CA ASP A 46 8.66 7.64 18.52
C ASP A 46 9.92 6.77 18.30
N LYS A 47 11.02 7.19 18.89
CA LYS A 47 12.31 6.47 18.80
C LYS A 47 12.27 5.06 19.40
N THR A 48 11.29 4.77 20.25
CA THR A 48 11.10 3.46 20.90
C THR A 48 10.15 2.54 20.12
N GLY A 49 9.57 3.03 19.02
CA GLY A 49 8.64 2.28 18.17
C GLY A 49 7.19 2.35 18.66
N ASN A 50 6.86 3.29 19.55
CA ASN A 50 5.49 3.51 20.02
C ASN A 50 4.84 4.64 19.23
N GLY A 51 3.57 4.46 18.87
CA GLY A 51 2.77 5.47 18.20
C GLY A 51 1.36 5.51 18.76
N TYR A 52 0.71 6.66 18.61
CA TYR A 52 -0.67 6.87 19.00
C TYR A 52 -1.41 7.65 17.90
N ALA A 53 -2.59 7.19 17.56
CA ALA A 53 -3.46 7.91 16.65
C ALA A 53 -4.92 7.59 16.94
N VAL A 54 -5.80 8.51 16.60
CA VAL A 54 -7.25 8.31 16.64
C VAL A 54 -7.76 8.25 15.21
N ILE A 55 -8.36 7.14 14.85
CA ILE A 55 -8.89 6.89 13.51
C ILE A 55 -10.36 6.46 13.58
N ARG A 56 -11.07 6.62 12.47
CA ARG A 56 -12.40 6.05 12.26
C ARG A 56 -12.38 5.17 11.02
N PHE A 57 -12.89 3.97 11.13
CA PHE A 57 -13.15 3.14 9.97
C PHE A 57 -14.36 3.70 9.21
N LEU A 58 -14.19 3.89 7.90
CA LEU A 58 -15.27 4.32 7.03
C LEU A 58 -16.16 3.13 6.65
N PRO A 59 -17.45 3.36 6.35
CA PRO A 59 -18.34 2.30 5.88
C PRO A 59 -17.90 1.81 4.50
N ALA A 60 -18.42 0.64 4.11
CA ALA A 60 -18.22 0.10 2.78
C ALA A 60 -18.68 1.06 1.69
N SER A 61 -17.94 1.15 0.59
CA SER A 61 -18.30 1.92 -0.60
C SER A 61 -19.50 1.30 -1.30
N ASN A 62 -20.18 2.07 -2.15
CA ASN A 62 -21.29 1.57 -2.97
C ASN A 62 -20.85 0.36 -3.81
N GLY A 63 -21.58 -0.75 -3.68
CA GLY A 63 -21.29 -1.99 -4.36
C GLY A 63 -20.32 -2.93 -3.65
N GLU A 64 -19.79 -2.53 -2.51
CA GLU A 64 -18.96 -3.36 -1.65
C GLU A 64 -19.74 -3.87 -0.44
N GLU A 65 -19.59 -5.13 -0.09
CA GLU A 65 -20.29 -5.74 1.07
C GLU A 65 -19.59 -5.43 2.39
N MET A 66 -18.26 -5.30 2.37
CA MET A 66 -17.43 -5.16 3.56
C MET A 66 -16.61 -3.87 3.53
N PRO A 67 -16.36 -3.24 4.71
CA PRO A 67 -15.55 -2.03 4.80
C PRO A 67 -14.05 -2.28 4.69
N TRP A 68 -13.63 -3.48 4.41
CA TRP A 68 -12.23 -3.88 4.19
C TRP A 68 -12.09 -4.70 2.91
N GLN A 69 -10.88 -4.74 2.36
CA GLN A 69 -10.53 -5.57 1.22
C GLN A 69 -9.34 -6.45 1.56
N ARG A 70 -9.45 -7.70 1.16
CA ARG A 70 -8.40 -8.69 1.29
C ARG A 70 -7.59 -8.76 0.01
N VAL A 71 -6.28 -8.63 0.11
CA VAL A 71 -5.35 -8.65 -1.04
C VAL A 71 -4.24 -9.64 -0.78
N TRP A 72 -4.02 -10.54 -1.72
CA TRP A 72 -2.85 -11.41 -1.77
C TRP A 72 -1.75 -10.74 -2.61
N SER A 73 -0.53 -10.79 -2.14
CA SER A 73 0.62 -10.21 -2.83
C SER A 73 1.87 -11.06 -2.70
N HIS A 74 2.77 -10.90 -3.66
CA HIS A 74 4.11 -11.46 -3.64
C HIS A 74 5.13 -10.35 -3.46
N ALA A 75 6.14 -10.59 -2.61
CA ALA A 75 7.30 -9.75 -2.47
C ALA A 75 8.51 -10.63 -2.15
N PHE A 76 9.36 -10.88 -3.12
CA PHE A 76 10.57 -11.68 -2.97
C PHE A 76 11.69 -11.20 -3.89
N GLN A 77 12.90 -11.54 -3.51
CA GLN A 77 14.09 -11.24 -4.29
C GLN A 77 14.59 -12.51 -4.99
N ASP A 78 14.87 -12.38 -6.27
CA ASP A 78 15.48 -13.42 -7.11
C ASP A 78 16.68 -12.83 -7.88
N LYS A 79 17.34 -13.63 -8.71
CA LYS A 79 18.49 -13.23 -9.51
C LYS A 79 18.26 -12.00 -10.38
N GLY A 80 17.02 -11.78 -10.84
CA GLY A 80 16.61 -10.61 -11.61
C GLY A 80 16.27 -9.37 -10.79
N GLY A 81 16.35 -9.42 -9.44
CA GLY A 81 15.97 -8.36 -8.53
C GLY A 81 14.68 -8.65 -7.76
N TRP A 82 14.02 -7.60 -7.28
CA TRP A 82 12.77 -7.72 -6.55
C TRP A 82 11.57 -7.92 -7.47
N TYR A 83 10.74 -8.91 -7.12
CA TYR A 83 9.40 -9.10 -7.68
C TYR A 83 8.38 -8.70 -6.62
N ILE A 84 7.63 -7.62 -6.86
CA ILE A 84 6.62 -7.08 -5.96
C ILE A 84 5.36 -6.83 -6.77
N GLU A 85 4.38 -7.73 -6.65
CA GLU A 85 3.13 -7.67 -7.39
C GLU A 85 1.97 -8.26 -6.58
N ASN A 86 0.77 -7.76 -6.85
CA ASN A 86 -0.44 -8.41 -6.34
C ASN A 86 -0.64 -9.76 -7.00
N SER A 87 -1.06 -10.74 -6.21
CA SER A 87 -1.39 -12.06 -6.73
C SER A 87 -2.76 -12.06 -7.42
N LEU A 88 -2.84 -12.69 -8.57
CA LEU A 88 -4.10 -12.88 -9.30
C LEU A 88 -5.13 -13.72 -8.51
N THR A 89 -4.69 -14.47 -7.50
CA THR A 89 -5.59 -15.19 -6.60
C THR A 89 -6.50 -14.25 -5.79
N THR A 90 -6.14 -12.98 -5.65
CA THR A 90 -7.02 -11.94 -5.09
C THR A 90 -8.33 -11.81 -5.88
N LEU A 91 -8.26 -12.01 -7.20
CA LEU A 91 -9.38 -11.95 -8.14
C LEU A 91 -9.94 -13.35 -8.47
N ASN A 92 -9.59 -14.38 -7.71
CA ASN A 92 -9.92 -15.78 -7.98
C ASN A 92 -9.43 -16.28 -9.35
N GLN A 93 -8.35 -15.70 -9.85
CA GLN A 93 -7.71 -16.10 -11.10
C GLN A 93 -6.44 -16.92 -10.82
N LYS A 94 -6.02 -17.69 -11.82
CA LYS A 94 -4.78 -18.43 -11.75
C LYS A 94 -3.58 -17.49 -11.69
N ASP A 95 -2.74 -17.69 -10.71
CA ASP A 95 -1.49 -16.95 -10.54
C ASP A 95 -0.31 -17.85 -10.91
N PRO A 96 0.46 -17.53 -11.96
CA PRO A 96 1.60 -18.34 -12.37
C PRO A 96 2.64 -18.55 -11.29
N VAL A 97 2.88 -17.54 -10.46
CA VAL A 97 3.85 -17.63 -9.34
C VAL A 97 3.35 -18.61 -8.28
N SER A 98 2.08 -18.57 -7.93
CA SER A 98 1.49 -19.50 -6.97
C SER A 98 1.46 -20.94 -7.51
N GLU A 99 1.21 -21.13 -8.79
CA GLU A 99 1.24 -22.46 -9.44
C GLU A 99 2.66 -23.04 -9.42
N GLU A 100 3.68 -22.22 -9.75
CA GLU A 100 5.08 -22.64 -9.67
C GLU A 100 5.51 -22.95 -8.25
N ASN A 101 5.09 -22.17 -7.27
CA ASN A 101 5.35 -22.46 -5.85
C ASN A 101 4.71 -23.78 -5.41
N THR A 102 3.53 -24.11 -5.88
CA THR A 102 2.88 -25.39 -5.61
C THR A 102 3.67 -26.54 -6.23
N ARG A 103 4.14 -26.38 -7.46
CA ARG A 103 4.99 -27.36 -8.12
C ARG A 103 6.31 -27.60 -7.36
N LEU A 104 6.97 -26.53 -6.95
CA LEU A 104 8.21 -26.59 -6.16
C LEU A 104 8.01 -27.28 -4.80
N TRP A 105 6.91 -26.94 -4.14
CA TRP A 105 6.57 -27.54 -2.85
C TRP A 105 6.33 -29.05 -2.95
N ASN A 106 5.70 -29.49 -4.03
CA ASN A 106 5.35 -30.90 -4.28
C ASN A 106 6.48 -31.69 -4.95
N SER A 107 7.61 -31.08 -5.28
CA SER A 107 8.75 -31.75 -5.93
C SER A 107 9.42 -32.81 -5.05
N GLY A 108 9.24 -32.72 -3.73
CA GLY A 108 9.93 -33.57 -2.75
C GLY A 108 11.38 -33.19 -2.47
N VAL A 109 11.90 -32.15 -3.10
CA VAL A 109 13.27 -31.64 -2.93
C VAL A 109 13.27 -30.49 -1.91
N ASP A 110 14.10 -30.57 -0.88
CA ASP A 110 14.13 -29.58 0.22
C ASP A 110 14.56 -28.20 -0.27
N SER A 111 15.48 -28.09 -1.21
CA SER A 111 15.89 -26.83 -1.81
C SER A 111 14.75 -26.14 -2.56
N ASP A 112 13.89 -26.88 -3.24
CA ASP A 112 12.72 -26.34 -3.94
C ASP A 112 11.66 -25.83 -2.95
N LYS A 113 11.48 -26.53 -1.84
CA LYS A 113 10.58 -26.10 -0.76
C LYS A 113 11.04 -24.78 -0.12
N GLU A 114 12.36 -24.59 0.06
CA GLU A 114 12.90 -23.33 0.55
C GLU A 114 12.63 -22.15 -0.41
N ILE A 115 12.76 -22.38 -1.71
CA ILE A 115 12.42 -21.40 -2.74
C ILE A 115 10.93 -21.04 -2.66
N ALA A 116 10.05 -22.04 -2.56
CA ALA A 116 8.61 -21.85 -2.44
C ALA A 116 8.23 -21.04 -1.19
N ARG A 117 8.89 -21.29 -0.05
CA ARG A 117 8.68 -20.53 1.19
C ARG A 117 9.01 -19.04 1.03
N LYS A 118 10.10 -18.71 0.34
CA LYS A 118 10.51 -17.33 0.07
C LYS A 118 9.56 -16.60 -0.86
N ARG A 119 8.93 -17.31 -1.78
CA ARG A 119 8.01 -16.77 -2.79
C ARG A 119 6.54 -16.85 -2.41
N LYS A 120 6.25 -17.32 -1.21
CA LYS A 120 4.89 -17.46 -0.70
C LYS A 120 4.15 -16.13 -0.72
N ARG A 121 2.91 -16.15 -1.20
CA ARG A 121 2.02 -14.99 -1.14
C ARG A 121 1.72 -14.59 0.30
N LYS A 122 1.54 -13.29 0.52
CA LYS A 122 1.13 -12.71 1.80
C LYS A 122 -0.28 -12.17 1.70
N LEU A 123 -1.06 -12.38 2.75
CA LEU A 123 -2.38 -11.80 2.89
C LEU A 123 -2.29 -10.47 3.61
N SER A 124 -2.91 -9.44 3.04
CA SER A 124 -3.05 -8.12 3.63
C SER A 124 -4.51 -7.70 3.61
N TYR A 125 -4.91 -6.97 4.62
CA TYR A 125 -6.23 -6.35 4.71
C TYR A 125 -6.08 -4.84 4.61
N TYR A 126 -6.91 -4.22 3.79
CA TYR A 126 -6.96 -2.79 3.58
C TYR A 126 -8.35 -2.26 3.93
N SER A 127 -8.38 -1.10 4.55
CA SER A 127 -9.62 -0.39 4.87
C SER A 127 -9.43 1.11 4.68
N ASN A 128 -10.49 1.77 4.27
CA ASN A 128 -10.53 3.22 4.25
C ASN A 128 -10.76 3.75 5.67
N ILE A 129 -9.95 4.69 6.08
CA ILE A 129 -10.03 5.30 7.40
C ILE A 129 -10.08 6.81 7.30
N PHE A 130 -10.66 7.43 8.32
CA PHE A 130 -10.56 8.85 8.58
C PHE A 130 -9.61 9.08 9.76
N VAL A 131 -8.55 9.83 9.57
CA VAL A 131 -7.59 10.15 10.62
C VAL A 131 -8.09 11.38 11.38
N VAL A 132 -8.42 11.21 12.67
CA VAL A 132 -8.93 12.28 13.52
C VAL A 132 -7.79 13.13 14.08
N SER A 133 -6.72 12.47 14.52
CA SER A 133 -5.54 13.14 15.05
C SER A 133 -4.28 12.28 14.97
#